data_e16cbd23dc0632f086049fdc700de763
#
_entry.id   e16cbd23dc0632f086049fdc700de763
#
_cell.length_a   1.000
_cell.length_b   1.000
_cell.length_c   1.000
_cell.angle_alpha   90.00
_cell.angle_beta   90.00
_cell.angle_gamma   90.00
#
_symmetry.space_group_name_H-M   'P 1'
#
loop_
_entity.id
_entity.type
_entity.pdbx_description
1 polymer ?
#
loop_
_entity_poly.entity_id
_entity_poly.type
_entity_poly.pdbx_seq_one_letter_code
_entity_poly.pdbx_strand_id
1 'polypeptide(L)'
;MGYKSCPKHIQKVAIELPETIEPLHPTYTKGSSLGASELAWISNAHTFFVSTQTERGDVETSTRGGDPGFIEILENGQLRIPDYWGNSIYSTLGNMYINPKAALLFLDFETGECLQMTGTTALQFDQNSNEDFYKSGETGRFWTFDTKQWIRTANHHKVNAQFIEFSRFNVPHRK
;
A
#
# COMPACT_ATOMS: atom_id res chain seq x y z
N MET A 1 -25.73 -1.46 2.27
CA MET A 1 -26.00 -0.25 1.48
C MET A 1 -24.80 0.02 0.61
N GLY A 2 -24.91 -0.18 -0.71
CA GLY A 2 -23.79 0.13 -1.60
C GLY A 2 -23.60 1.65 -1.67
N TYR A 3 -22.41 2.11 -1.37
CA TYR A 3 -22.03 3.49 -1.60
C TYR A 3 -22.13 3.78 -3.10
N LYS A 4 -23.18 4.48 -3.51
CA LYS A 4 -23.31 5.04 -4.84
C LYS A 4 -22.52 6.37 -4.99
N SER A 5 -21.45 6.56 -4.25
CA SER A 5 -20.58 7.71 -4.46
C SER A 5 -19.75 7.47 -5.72
N CYS A 6 -20.31 7.93 -6.83
CA CYS A 6 -19.57 7.89 -8.08
C CYS A 6 -18.37 8.83 -7.97
N PRO A 7 -17.12 8.39 -8.18
CA PRO A 7 -15.94 9.24 -8.13
C PRO A 7 -16.05 10.53 -8.94
N LYS A 8 -16.79 10.51 -10.04
CA LYS A 8 -17.06 11.69 -10.87
C LYS A 8 -17.72 12.87 -10.12
N HIS A 9 -18.38 12.61 -8.99
CA HIS A 9 -18.99 13.67 -8.18
C HIS A 9 -18.03 14.25 -7.15
N ILE A 10 -17.04 13.48 -6.71
CA ILE A 10 -16.00 13.92 -5.76
C ILE A 10 -14.97 14.81 -6.46
N GLN A 11 -14.64 14.50 -7.71
CA GLN A 11 -13.60 15.19 -8.47
C GLN A 11 -14.04 16.52 -9.09
N LYS A 12 -15.34 16.76 -9.24
CA LYS A 12 -15.85 18.03 -9.80
C LYS A 12 -15.49 19.28 -8.99
N VAL A 13 -15.06 19.12 -7.76
CA VAL A 13 -14.72 20.23 -6.85
C VAL A 13 -13.23 20.59 -6.93
N ALA A 14 -12.36 19.74 -7.45
CA ALA A 14 -10.91 19.88 -7.35
C ALA A 14 -10.17 20.05 -8.70
N ILE A 15 -10.81 19.82 -9.83
CA ILE A 15 -10.15 19.80 -11.15
C ILE A 15 -11.00 20.55 -12.16
N GLU A 16 -10.40 21.53 -12.85
CA GLU A 16 -10.97 22.05 -14.10
C GLU A 16 -11.00 20.91 -15.13
N LEU A 17 -12.18 20.40 -15.37
CA LEU A 17 -12.37 19.32 -16.35
C LEU A 17 -12.39 19.93 -17.75
N PRO A 18 -11.72 19.34 -18.74
CA PRO A 18 -11.89 19.73 -20.13
C PRO A 18 -13.38 19.62 -20.54
N GLU A 19 -13.82 20.47 -21.46
CA GLU A 19 -15.21 20.53 -21.93
C GLU A 19 -15.75 19.18 -22.45
N THR A 20 -14.86 18.33 -22.93
CA THR A 20 -15.18 16.96 -23.37
C THR A 20 -14.36 15.97 -22.56
N ILE A 21 -15.03 15.20 -21.71
CA ILE A 21 -14.42 14.04 -21.03
C ILE A 21 -14.75 12.83 -21.89
N GLU A 22 -13.74 12.28 -22.52
CA GLU A 22 -13.82 10.93 -23.10
C GLU A 22 -14.16 9.94 -21.98
N PRO A 23 -15.13 9.04 -22.17
CA PRO A 23 -15.44 8.03 -21.16
C PRO A 23 -14.18 7.20 -20.90
N LEU A 24 -13.73 7.18 -19.65
CA LEU A 24 -12.65 6.28 -19.26
C LEU A 24 -13.20 4.85 -19.31
N HIS A 25 -12.52 4.00 -20.06
CA HIS A 25 -12.77 2.56 -20.10
C HIS A 25 -11.71 1.86 -19.26
N PRO A 26 -11.90 1.73 -17.93
CA PRO A 26 -10.93 1.07 -17.09
C PRO A 26 -10.83 -0.40 -17.48
N THR A 27 -9.60 -0.86 -17.67
CA THR A 27 -9.31 -2.29 -17.78
C THR A 27 -8.85 -2.80 -16.42
N TYR A 28 -9.22 -4.02 -16.09
CA TYR A 28 -8.79 -4.64 -14.84
C TYR A 28 -8.38 -6.08 -15.04
N THR A 29 -7.36 -6.47 -14.31
CA THR A 29 -6.93 -7.85 -14.12
C THR A 29 -7.03 -8.21 -12.64
N LYS A 30 -7.16 -9.47 -12.32
CA LYS A 30 -7.27 -9.96 -10.95
C LYS A 30 -6.64 -11.32 -10.79
N GLY A 31 -6.25 -11.65 -9.57
CA GLY A 31 -5.68 -12.94 -9.25
C GLY A 31 -5.64 -13.20 -7.75
N SER A 32 -5.20 -14.41 -7.39
CA SER A 32 -4.96 -14.80 -5.99
C SER A 32 -3.47 -14.98 -5.68
N SER A 33 -2.63 -15.02 -6.70
CA SER A 33 -1.17 -15.07 -6.57
C SER A 33 -0.56 -13.90 -7.35
N LEU A 34 0.46 -13.26 -6.78
CA LEU A 34 1.17 -12.16 -7.42
C LEU A 34 2.04 -12.70 -8.55
N GLY A 35 1.92 -12.12 -9.73
CA GLY A 35 2.79 -12.39 -10.87
C GLY A 35 4.04 -11.50 -10.85
N ALA A 36 4.94 -11.73 -11.81
CA ALA A 36 6.18 -10.97 -11.91
C ALA A 36 5.95 -9.45 -12.05
N SER A 37 4.89 -9.03 -12.74
CA SER A 37 4.56 -7.61 -12.94
C SER A 37 4.10 -6.94 -11.65
N GLU A 38 3.26 -7.61 -10.84
CA GLU A 38 2.81 -7.09 -9.55
C GLU A 38 3.96 -7.04 -8.55
N LEU A 39 4.79 -8.08 -8.50
CA LEU A 39 5.98 -8.13 -7.66
C LEU A 39 6.98 -7.04 -8.01
N ALA A 40 7.23 -6.80 -9.30
CA ALA A 40 8.09 -5.72 -9.76
C ALA A 40 7.55 -4.33 -9.35
N TRP A 41 6.23 -4.13 -9.45
CA TRP A 41 5.61 -2.88 -8.98
C TRP A 41 5.81 -2.69 -7.48
N ILE A 42 5.48 -3.72 -6.67
CA ILE A 42 5.61 -3.67 -5.22
C ILE A 42 7.06 -3.40 -4.80
N SER A 43 8.03 -4.06 -5.44
CA SER A 43 9.47 -3.87 -5.14
C SER A 43 9.96 -2.45 -5.46
N ASN A 44 9.38 -1.78 -6.45
CA ASN A 44 9.76 -0.42 -6.82
C ASN A 44 8.88 0.64 -6.16
N ALA A 45 7.86 0.24 -5.41
CA ALA A 45 6.99 1.18 -4.72
C ALA A 45 7.76 1.93 -3.62
N HIS A 46 7.51 3.22 -3.50
CA HIS A 46 8.02 4.06 -2.42
C HIS A 46 6.92 4.48 -1.45
N THR A 47 5.67 4.18 -1.77
CA THR A 47 4.51 4.44 -0.91
C THR A 47 3.36 3.50 -1.23
N PHE A 48 2.56 3.19 -0.21
CA PHE A 48 1.29 2.52 -0.35
C PHE A 48 0.37 2.89 0.81
N PHE A 49 -0.90 2.54 0.68
CA PHE A 49 -1.90 2.72 1.73
C PHE A 49 -2.27 1.35 2.29
N VAL A 50 -2.40 1.27 3.61
CA VAL A 50 -2.87 0.08 4.32
C VAL A 50 -4.15 0.41 5.06
N SER A 51 -5.19 -0.42 4.86
CA SER A 51 -6.43 -0.34 5.60
C SER A 51 -6.56 -1.55 6.51
N THR A 52 -6.88 -1.27 7.77
CA THR A 52 -7.10 -2.26 8.83
C THR A 52 -8.42 -1.98 9.52
N GLN A 53 -8.93 -2.92 10.28
CA GLN A 53 -10.17 -2.73 11.01
C GLN A 53 -10.10 -3.32 12.43
N THR A 54 -10.83 -2.69 13.34
CA THR A 54 -11.06 -3.20 14.68
C THR A 54 -12.00 -4.40 14.69
N GLU A 55 -12.14 -5.09 15.82
CA GLU A 55 -13.18 -6.13 16.00
C GLU A 55 -14.60 -5.60 15.78
N ARG A 56 -14.83 -4.33 16.06
CA ARG A 56 -16.15 -3.68 15.91
C ARG A 56 -16.46 -3.28 14.47
N GLY A 57 -15.48 -3.42 13.56
CA GLY A 57 -15.62 -3.05 12.16
C GLY A 57 -15.26 -1.59 11.85
N ASP A 58 -14.74 -0.82 12.82
CA ASP A 58 -14.20 0.52 12.55
C ASP A 58 -12.95 0.39 11.69
N VAL A 59 -12.87 1.15 10.61
CA VAL A 59 -11.79 1.07 9.62
C VAL A 59 -10.87 2.25 9.76
N GLU A 60 -9.57 1.98 9.71
CA GLU A 60 -8.50 2.96 9.64
C GLU A 60 -7.69 2.75 8.36
N THR A 61 -7.25 3.85 7.74
CA THR A 61 -6.33 3.81 6.61
C THR A 61 -5.12 4.69 6.91
N SER A 62 -3.94 4.10 6.75
CA SER A 62 -2.65 4.76 6.97
C SER A 62 -1.78 4.70 5.72
N THR A 63 -0.92 5.68 5.54
CA THR A 63 0.14 5.66 4.52
C THR A 63 1.38 4.99 5.08
N ARG A 64 2.03 4.18 4.26
CA ARG A 64 3.36 3.60 4.51
C ARG A 64 4.29 3.98 3.37
N GLY A 65 5.55 4.24 3.69
CA GLY A 65 6.52 4.62 2.68
C GLY A 65 7.95 4.28 3.09
N GLY A 66 8.82 4.24 2.10
CA GLY A 66 10.25 3.97 2.23
C GLY A 66 10.92 4.13 0.87
N ASP A 67 12.22 3.93 0.81
CA ASP A 67 12.92 3.86 -0.46
C ASP A 67 12.49 2.60 -1.24
N PRO A 68 12.53 2.60 -2.58
CA PRO A 68 12.24 1.40 -3.36
C PRO A 68 12.99 0.17 -2.85
N GLY A 69 12.28 -0.93 -2.66
CA GLY A 69 12.82 -2.14 -2.05
C GLY A 69 12.59 -2.25 -0.53
N PHE A 70 11.96 -1.27 0.12
CA PHE A 70 11.65 -1.37 1.55
C PHE A 70 10.63 -2.49 1.87
N ILE A 71 9.86 -2.92 0.89
CA ILE A 71 8.99 -4.09 0.99
C ILE A 71 9.78 -5.30 0.51
N GLU A 72 10.05 -6.25 1.39
CA GLU A 72 10.69 -7.50 1.05
C GLU A 72 9.65 -8.50 0.52
N ILE A 73 10.01 -9.21 -0.53
CA ILE A 73 9.22 -10.33 -1.07
C ILE A 73 9.89 -11.61 -0.59
N LEU A 74 9.19 -12.34 0.27
CA LEU A 74 9.69 -13.59 0.80
C LEU A 74 9.55 -14.75 -0.22
N GLU A 75 10.34 -15.81 -0.05
CA GLU A 75 10.32 -16.99 -0.94
C GLU A 75 8.93 -17.64 -1.08
N ASN A 76 8.11 -17.54 -0.03
CA ASN A 76 6.73 -18.04 -0.02
C ASN A 76 5.72 -17.07 -0.67
N GLY A 77 6.18 -15.95 -1.24
CA GLY A 77 5.36 -14.94 -1.89
C GLY A 77 4.68 -13.93 -0.95
N GLN A 78 4.91 -14.03 0.35
CA GLN A 78 4.44 -13.04 1.30
C GLN A 78 5.27 -11.75 1.19
N LEU A 79 4.63 -10.62 1.47
CA LEU A 79 5.32 -9.35 1.63
C LEU A 79 5.74 -9.19 3.09
N ARG A 80 6.96 -8.75 3.34
CA ARG A 80 7.45 -8.37 4.66
C ARG A 80 7.72 -6.88 4.67
N ILE A 81 7.07 -6.16 5.56
CA ILE A 81 7.04 -4.71 5.59
C ILE A 81 7.58 -4.21 6.92
N PRO A 82 8.56 -3.31 6.93
CA PRO A 82 9.07 -2.72 8.17
C PRO A 82 8.04 -1.75 8.78
N ASP A 83 8.00 -1.71 10.11
CA ASP A 83 7.26 -0.69 10.84
C ASP A 83 8.23 0.33 11.41
N TYR A 84 8.42 1.42 10.67
CA TYR A 84 9.31 2.51 11.04
C TYR A 84 8.80 3.33 12.22
N TRP A 85 9.65 4.12 12.83
CA TRP A 85 9.26 5.12 13.80
C TRP A 85 8.29 6.11 13.18
N GLY A 86 7.13 6.27 13.80
CA GLY A 86 6.07 7.17 13.37
C GLY A 86 5.56 8.01 14.56
N ASN A 87 4.26 8.26 14.60
CA ASN A 87 3.60 9.05 15.64
C ASN A 87 3.37 8.32 16.97
N SER A 88 3.82 7.08 17.09
CA SER A 88 3.69 6.21 18.27
C SER A 88 2.23 5.90 18.70
N ILE A 89 1.26 6.07 17.82
CA ILE A 89 -0.14 5.74 18.12
C ILE A 89 -0.42 4.24 17.92
N TYR A 90 0.29 3.61 16.96
CA TYR A 90 0.23 2.17 16.67
C TYR A 90 -1.16 1.61 16.31
N SER A 91 -2.09 2.42 15.84
CA SER A 91 -3.45 1.98 15.47
C SER A 91 -3.43 0.82 14.48
N THR A 92 -2.64 0.94 13.42
CA THR A 92 -2.52 -0.10 12.39
C THR A 92 -2.04 -1.43 12.96
N LEU A 93 -0.96 -1.42 13.77
CA LEU A 93 -0.43 -2.64 14.39
C LEU A 93 -1.39 -3.20 15.44
N GLY A 94 -2.03 -2.33 16.21
CA GLY A 94 -3.06 -2.72 17.18
C GLY A 94 -4.24 -3.42 16.52
N ASN A 95 -4.71 -2.88 15.41
CA ASN A 95 -5.77 -3.50 14.62
C ASN A 95 -5.34 -4.87 14.06
N MET A 96 -4.13 -4.96 13.47
CA MET A 96 -3.57 -6.21 12.94
C MET A 96 -3.40 -7.28 14.03
N TYR A 97 -3.08 -6.88 15.26
CA TYR A 97 -2.94 -7.78 16.40
C TYR A 97 -4.26 -8.46 16.77
N ILE A 98 -5.34 -7.70 16.71
CA ILE A 98 -6.68 -8.16 17.08
C ILE A 98 -7.38 -8.83 15.89
N ASN A 99 -7.28 -8.21 14.70
CA ASN A 99 -7.92 -8.65 13.47
C ASN A 99 -6.89 -8.64 12.34
N PRO A 100 -6.38 -9.81 11.91
CA PRO A 100 -5.29 -9.87 10.94
C PRO A 100 -5.71 -9.53 9.50
N LYS A 101 -6.97 -9.16 9.26
CA LYS A 101 -7.43 -8.78 7.93
C LYS A 101 -6.99 -7.38 7.58
N ALA A 102 -6.40 -7.24 6.38
CA ALA A 102 -5.98 -5.94 5.87
C ALA A 102 -6.20 -5.83 4.35
N ALA A 103 -6.20 -4.59 3.89
CA ALA A 103 -6.14 -4.28 2.47
C ALA A 103 -4.96 -3.35 2.20
N LEU A 104 -4.30 -3.54 1.06
CA LEU A 104 -3.25 -2.67 0.57
C LEU A 104 -3.69 -2.02 -0.74
N LEU A 105 -3.28 -0.77 -0.94
CA LEU A 105 -3.46 -0.03 -2.18
C LEU A 105 -2.13 0.58 -2.60
N PHE A 106 -1.62 0.16 -3.74
CA PHE A 106 -0.53 0.81 -4.46
C PHE A 106 -1.15 1.67 -5.57
N LEU A 107 -0.70 2.90 -5.67
CA LEU A 107 -1.15 3.86 -6.66
C LEU A 107 0.05 4.38 -7.45
N ASP A 108 -0.01 4.24 -8.75
CA ASP A 108 0.88 4.94 -9.66
C ASP A 108 0.32 6.35 -9.88
N PHE A 109 1.01 7.34 -9.34
CA PHE A 109 0.60 8.73 -9.38
C PHE A 109 0.75 9.37 -10.76
N GLU A 110 1.55 8.79 -11.65
CA GLU A 110 1.76 9.28 -13.02
C GLU A 110 0.69 8.74 -13.95
N THR A 111 0.44 7.43 -13.89
CA THR A 111 -0.50 6.76 -14.79
C THR A 111 -1.92 6.68 -14.24
N GLY A 112 -2.09 6.80 -12.91
CA GLY A 112 -3.35 6.56 -12.22
C GLY A 112 -3.70 5.08 -12.10
N GLU A 113 -2.77 4.19 -12.41
CA GLU A 113 -2.96 2.75 -12.26
C GLU A 113 -2.99 2.37 -10.77
N CYS A 114 -3.86 1.43 -10.40
CA CYS A 114 -4.03 0.98 -9.03
C CYS A 114 -3.84 -0.52 -8.91
N LEU A 115 -3.11 -0.95 -7.88
CA LEU A 115 -3.06 -2.33 -7.43
C LEU A 115 -3.69 -2.42 -6.03
N GLN A 116 -4.86 -3.03 -5.96
CA GLN A 116 -5.61 -3.26 -4.72
C GLN A 116 -5.43 -4.71 -4.31
N MET A 117 -5.13 -4.94 -3.03
CA MET A 117 -4.89 -6.27 -2.49
C MET A 117 -5.66 -6.46 -1.19
N THR A 118 -6.21 -7.64 -0.98
CA THR A 118 -6.77 -8.06 0.30
C THR A 118 -6.05 -9.31 0.79
N GLY A 119 -5.88 -9.40 2.10
CA GLY A 119 -5.13 -10.51 2.68
C GLY A 119 -5.16 -10.53 4.19
N THR A 120 -4.21 -11.28 4.74
CA THR A 120 -4.01 -11.42 6.18
C THR A 120 -2.60 -11.01 6.57
N THR A 121 -2.47 -10.47 7.77
CA THR A 121 -1.21 -9.97 8.33
C THR A 121 -0.74 -10.83 9.49
N ALA A 122 0.57 -10.82 9.76
CA ALA A 122 1.15 -11.33 10.98
C ALA A 122 2.24 -10.37 11.46
N LEU A 123 2.24 -10.06 12.75
CA LEU A 123 3.22 -9.15 13.35
C LEU A 123 4.50 -9.90 13.70
N GLN A 124 5.63 -9.25 13.50
CA GLN A 124 6.97 -9.73 13.86
C GLN A 124 7.64 -8.67 14.72
N PHE A 125 7.76 -8.95 16.01
CA PHE A 125 8.48 -8.12 16.96
C PHE A 125 9.85 -8.71 17.29
N ASP A 126 10.71 -7.90 17.89
CA ASP A 126 12.01 -8.30 18.41
C ASP A 126 12.93 -8.94 17.37
N GLN A 127 12.88 -8.44 16.14
CA GLN A 127 13.78 -8.85 15.09
C GLN A 127 15.16 -8.20 15.31
N ASN A 128 16.06 -8.95 15.96
CA ASN A 128 17.31 -8.44 16.52
C ASN A 128 18.55 -8.73 15.68
N SER A 129 18.43 -9.27 14.45
CA SER A 129 19.56 -9.34 13.54
C SER A 129 20.03 -7.92 13.19
N ASN A 130 21.34 -7.72 12.99
CA ASN A 130 21.85 -6.42 12.58
C ASN A 130 21.19 -5.91 11.30
N GLU A 131 20.84 -6.82 10.40
CA GLU A 131 20.18 -6.51 9.14
C GLU A 131 18.74 -6.05 9.37
N ASP A 132 17.94 -6.80 10.13
CA ASP A 132 16.55 -6.46 10.44
C ASP A 132 16.44 -5.17 11.25
N PHE A 133 17.33 -5.00 12.23
CA PHE A 133 17.37 -3.79 13.02
C PHE A 133 17.61 -2.56 12.15
N TYR A 134 18.58 -2.66 11.22
CA TYR A 134 18.83 -1.60 10.26
C TYR A 134 17.65 -1.38 9.30
N LYS A 135 17.14 -2.45 8.67
CA LYS A 135 16.03 -2.36 7.69
C LYS A 135 14.74 -1.80 8.28
N SER A 136 14.50 -2.02 9.56
CA SER A 136 13.33 -1.49 10.26
C SER A 136 13.50 -0.05 10.78
N GLY A 137 14.65 0.59 10.53
CA GLY A 137 14.97 1.88 11.13
C GLY A 137 15.08 1.80 12.65
N GLU A 138 15.78 0.76 13.13
CA GLU A 138 16.09 0.50 14.54
C GLU A 138 14.88 0.11 15.41
N THR A 139 13.74 -0.21 14.80
CA THR A 139 12.56 -0.62 15.59
C THR A 139 12.52 -2.11 15.89
N GLY A 140 13.18 -2.95 15.09
CA GLY A 140 13.06 -4.41 15.15
C GLY A 140 11.63 -4.92 14.87
N ARG A 141 10.77 -4.08 14.29
CA ARG A 141 9.38 -4.40 14.03
C ARG A 141 9.11 -4.54 12.54
N PHE A 142 8.43 -5.64 12.20
CA PHE A 142 7.92 -5.90 10.87
C PHE A 142 6.51 -6.47 10.96
N TRP A 143 5.85 -6.55 9.84
CA TRP A 143 4.65 -7.33 9.65
C TRP A 143 4.66 -7.97 8.28
N THR A 144 4.08 -9.14 8.17
CA THR A 144 3.93 -9.81 6.89
C THR A 144 2.51 -9.66 6.36
N PHE A 145 2.36 -9.73 5.04
CA PHE A 145 1.08 -9.72 4.37
C PHE A 145 1.00 -10.92 3.41
N ASP A 146 0.02 -11.77 3.63
CA ASP A 146 -0.31 -12.91 2.80
C ASP A 146 -1.48 -12.55 1.89
N THR A 147 -1.22 -12.40 0.59
CA THR A 147 -2.21 -11.98 -0.40
C THR A 147 -3.25 -13.07 -0.62
N LYS A 148 -4.52 -12.74 -0.46
CA LYS A 148 -5.64 -13.63 -0.78
C LYS A 148 -6.24 -13.34 -2.15
N GLN A 149 -6.31 -12.07 -2.49
CA GLN A 149 -6.84 -11.60 -3.77
C GLN A 149 -6.25 -10.23 -4.11
N TRP A 150 -6.06 -9.97 -5.39
CA TRP A 150 -5.67 -8.66 -5.89
C TRP A 150 -6.46 -8.30 -7.14
N ILE A 151 -6.60 -6.99 -7.38
CA ILE A 151 -7.16 -6.38 -8.58
C ILE A 151 -6.22 -5.27 -8.99
N ARG A 152 -5.78 -5.31 -10.23
CA ARG A 152 -5.03 -4.23 -10.89
C ARG A 152 -5.95 -3.54 -11.88
N THR A 153 -6.08 -2.23 -11.77
CA THR A 153 -6.95 -1.41 -12.61
C THR A 153 -6.10 -0.38 -13.32
N ALA A 154 -6.14 -0.39 -14.65
CA ALA A 154 -5.49 0.59 -15.51
C ALA A 154 -6.53 1.55 -16.12
N ASN A 155 -6.08 2.74 -16.53
CA ASN A 155 -6.89 3.77 -17.17
C ASN A 155 -8.09 4.24 -16.33
N HIS A 156 -7.97 4.18 -15.00
CA HIS A 156 -9.07 4.53 -14.11
C HIS A 156 -9.14 6.03 -13.85
N HIS A 157 -8.01 6.68 -13.65
CA HIS A 157 -7.90 8.13 -13.46
C HIS A 157 -6.57 8.62 -14.04
N LYS A 158 -6.61 9.79 -14.66
CA LYS A 158 -5.37 10.54 -14.88
C LYS A 158 -5.10 11.36 -13.62
N VAL A 159 -4.35 10.80 -12.70
CA VAL A 159 -3.76 11.57 -11.60
C VAL A 159 -2.52 12.21 -12.19
N ASN A 160 -2.57 13.51 -12.46
CA ASN A 160 -1.44 14.22 -13.03
C ASN A 160 -0.54 14.69 -11.88
N ALA A 161 0.13 13.74 -11.21
CA ALA A 161 1.05 14.00 -10.14
C ALA A 161 2.48 13.68 -10.58
N GLN A 162 3.41 14.58 -10.26
CA GLN A 162 4.83 14.41 -10.55
C GLN A 162 5.56 14.07 -9.25
N PHE A 163 6.40 13.02 -9.28
CA PHE A 163 7.33 12.76 -8.19
C PHE A 163 8.32 13.94 -8.05
N ILE A 164 8.52 14.42 -6.83
CA ILE A 164 9.45 15.52 -6.54
C ILE A 164 10.70 14.98 -5.87
N GLU A 165 10.56 14.37 -4.69
CA GLU A 165 11.69 13.86 -3.92
C GLU A 165 11.25 12.77 -2.93
N PHE A 166 12.19 11.93 -2.51
CA PHE A 166 11.99 11.00 -1.40
C PHE A 166 11.98 11.75 -0.06
N SER A 167 11.29 11.18 0.92
CA SER A 167 11.33 11.72 2.28
C SER A 167 12.76 11.64 2.83
N ARG A 168 13.24 12.74 3.41
CA ARG A 168 14.53 12.77 4.13
C ARG A 168 14.56 11.85 5.36
N PHE A 169 13.42 11.31 5.77
CA PHE A 169 13.28 10.39 6.89
C PHE A 169 13.23 8.93 6.46
N ASN A 170 13.31 8.65 5.16
CA ASN A 170 13.38 7.27 4.70
C ASN A 170 14.62 6.59 5.29
N VAL A 171 14.47 5.31 5.62
CA VAL A 171 15.60 4.48 6.04
C VAL A 171 16.40 4.11 4.79
N PRO A 172 17.69 4.50 4.69
CA PRO A 172 18.47 4.24 3.49
C PRO A 172 18.64 2.74 3.24
N HIS A 173 18.43 2.30 2.01
CA HIS A 173 18.81 0.96 1.59
C HIS A 173 20.33 0.87 1.42
N ARG A 174 21.01 0.04 2.20
CA ARG A 174 22.37 -0.37 1.87
C ARG A 174 22.28 -1.44 0.78
N LYS A 175 22.85 -1.09 -0.38
CA LYS A 175 23.07 -2.05 -1.46
C LYS A 175 24.16 -3.04 -1.07
#